data_0bd09221e6a45f631cbed1c550367532
#
_entry.id   0bd09221e6a45f631cbed1c550367532
#
_cell.length_a   1.000
_cell.length_b   1.000
_cell.length_c   1.000
_cell.angle_alpha   90.00
_cell.angle_beta   90.00
_cell.angle_gamma   90.00
#
_symmetry.space_group_name_H-M   'P 1'
#
loop_
_entity.id
_entity.type
_entity.pdbx_description
1 polymer ?
#
loop_
_entity_poly.entity_id
_entity_poly.type
_entity_poly.pdbx_seq_one_letter_code
_entity_poly.pdbx_strand_id
1 'polypeptide(L)'
;SLEPGKRADLIVVDTNQLHNVPRFGREAGAIYSQLVYATKSTDVVDVMCDGKWLMRDRRLLTLDEAALQKAAQDLAKRIDVFLIEREQSVLQKLIAIGGAVEQESFEVQVKSRLASAEPVLNGLKSDQITVLREVHYHQYDTYFLFSDQSQGRLRYREDEFLDEQNNVVNARARLTLTGPSREAAFGSVLLFRSRFLAPATHSPRFYREYFKPSREREVEKDRRRWQVAFRGVRFWVHVDRLINPHAGAWFLEVKSRTWSRRDAQDKAAIIIELLELLGARSDEAIHEGYVEL
;
A
#
# COMPACT_ATOMS: atom_id res chain seq x y z
N SER A 1 31.50 48.52 12.94
CA SER A 1 31.25 49.92 12.58
C SER A 1 31.62 50.14 11.10
N LEU A 2 30.87 50.97 10.39
CA LEU A 2 31.15 51.40 9.02
C LEU A 2 32.08 52.63 9.11
N GLU A 3 33.40 52.42 9.05
CA GLU A 3 34.41 53.46 9.16
C GLU A 3 35.49 53.25 8.07
N PRO A 4 36.11 54.32 7.59
CA PRO A 4 37.25 54.22 6.66
C PRO A 4 38.37 53.35 7.24
N GLY A 5 38.94 52.46 6.42
CA GLY A 5 40.02 51.55 6.82
C GLY A 5 39.59 50.25 7.48
N LYS A 6 38.26 50.02 7.69
CA LYS A 6 37.71 48.73 8.14
C LYS A 6 37.23 47.86 6.98
N ARG A 7 37.12 46.56 7.25
CA ARG A 7 36.54 45.62 6.25
C ARG A 7 35.07 45.98 6.03
N ALA A 8 34.65 45.89 4.79
CA ALA A 8 33.25 46.11 4.40
C ALA A 8 32.49 44.80 4.54
N ASP A 9 32.15 44.42 5.76
CA ASP A 9 31.27 43.33 6.10
C ASP A 9 29.92 43.88 6.54
N LEU A 10 28.89 43.68 5.78
CA LEU A 10 27.56 44.24 6.05
C LEU A 10 26.45 43.38 5.48
N ILE A 11 25.28 43.51 6.07
CA ILE A 11 24.03 42.98 5.58
C ILE A 11 23.00 44.10 5.44
N VAL A 12 22.12 44.02 4.44
CA VAL A 12 20.96 44.88 4.31
C VAL A 12 19.72 44.02 4.63
N VAL A 13 18.87 44.58 5.51
CA VAL A 13 17.70 43.86 5.99
C VAL A 13 16.44 44.65 5.60
N ASP A 14 15.50 43.97 4.93
CA ASP A 14 14.19 44.50 4.63
C ASP A 14 13.25 44.33 5.82
N THR A 15 12.99 45.44 6.53
CA THR A 15 12.09 45.44 7.67
C THR A 15 10.62 45.66 7.33
N ASN A 16 10.25 45.69 6.05
CA ASN A 16 8.87 45.94 5.58
C ASN A 16 7.96 44.69 5.57
N GLN A 17 8.48 43.59 6.09
CA GLN A 17 7.71 42.34 6.11
C GLN A 17 6.60 42.37 7.18
N LEU A 18 5.51 41.62 6.96
CA LEU A 18 4.35 41.61 7.85
C LEU A 18 4.71 41.26 9.32
N HIS A 19 5.64 40.34 9.53
CA HIS A 19 6.10 39.95 10.88
C HIS A 19 6.94 41.01 11.58
N ASN A 20 7.36 42.04 10.87
CA ASN A 20 8.07 43.20 11.40
C ASN A 20 7.14 44.38 11.77
N VAL A 21 5.83 44.19 11.72
CA VAL A 21 4.81 45.21 12.03
C VAL A 21 4.04 44.77 13.28
N PRO A 22 3.67 45.70 14.19
CA PRO A 22 3.89 47.16 14.18
C PRO A 22 5.30 47.58 14.60
N ARG A 23 5.74 48.75 14.12
CA ARG A 23 7.02 49.36 14.51
C ARG A 23 6.79 50.38 15.62
N PHE A 24 7.57 50.27 16.68
CA PHE A 24 7.51 51.20 17.79
C PHE A 24 8.62 52.25 17.65
N GLY A 25 8.25 53.49 17.34
CA GLY A 25 9.22 54.55 17.06
C GLY A 25 9.54 55.47 18.25
N ARG A 26 9.09 55.14 19.48
CA ARG A 26 9.24 56.01 20.65
C ARG A 26 10.66 55.95 21.27
N GLU A 27 11.39 54.90 21.04
CA GLU A 27 12.72 54.69 21.63
C GLU A 27 13.78 54.55 20.53
N ALA A 28 14.90 55.25 20.66
CA ALA A 28 16.01 55.18 19.71
C ALA A 28 16.61 53.75 19.55
N GLY A 29 16.41 52.88 20.57
CA GLY A 29 16.86 51.47 20.55
C GLY A 29 15.86 50.49 20.03
N ALA A 30 14.63 50.88 19.63
CA ALA A 30 13.57 49.97 19.18
C ALA A 30 13.98 49.13 17.94
N ILE A 31 14.84 49.67 17.08
CA ILE A 31 15.35 48.95 15.89
C ILE A 31 16.19 47.75 16.29
N TYR A 32 16.96 47.78 17.37
CA TYR A 32 17.75 46.65 17.83
C TYR A 32 16.86 45.51 18.33
N SER A 33 15.79 45.86 19.07
CA SER A 33 14.82 44.89 19.53
C SER A 33 14.08 44.25 18.33
N GLN A 34 13.73 45.05 17.35
CA GLN A 34 13.10 44.54 16.12
C GLN A 34 14.03 43.59 15.36
N LEU A 35 15.28 43.94 15.16
CA LEU A 35 16.27 43.10 14.50
C LEU A 35 16.50 41.76 15.24
N VAL A 36 16.48 41.77 16.58
CA VAL A 36 16.76 40.58 17.39
C VAL A 36 15.52 39.67 17.50
N TYR A 37 14.32 40.23 17.69
CA TYR A 37 13.15 39.47 18.07
C TYR A 37 12.14 39.24 16.92
N ALA A 38 12.10 40.13 15.93
CA ALA A 38 11.08 40.07 14.87
C ALA A 38 11.66 39.69 13.50
N THR A 39 12.86 40.16 13.18
CA THR A 39 13.49 39.95 11.87
C THR A 39 13.90 38.49 11.69
N LYS A 40 13.72 37.97 10.49
CA LYS A 40 14.11 36.61 10.09
C LYS A 40 15.29 36.65 9.11
N SER A 41 16.01 35.55 8.99
CA SER A 41 17.09 35.40 7.99
C SER A 41 16.60 35.68 6.54
N THR A 42 15.35 35.39 6.26
CA THR A 42 14.70 35.66 4.94
C THR A 42 14.51 37.15 4.65
N ASP A 43 14.64 38.01 5.64
CA ASP A 43 14.52 39.46 5.47
C ASP A 43 15.86 40.10 5.01
N VAL A 44 16.95 39.35 5.05
CA VAL A 44 18.24 39.81 4.52
C VAL A 44 18.14 39.82 2.99
N VAL A 45 18.41 41.01 2.43
CA VAL A 45 18.31 41.23 0.95
C VAL A 45 19.68 41.30 0.31
N ASP A 46 20.68 41.86 1.00
CA ASP A 46 22.03 41.97 0.49
C ASP A 46 23.05 41.52 1.53
N VAL A 47 24.11 40.90 1.08
CA VAL A 47 25.26 40.49 1.93
C VAL A 47 26.56 40.84 1.23
N MET A 48 27.42 41.58 1.96
CA MET A 48 28.76 41.90 1.52
C MET A 48 29.77 41.40 2.55
N CYS A 49 30.86 40.83 2.10
CA CYS A 49 31.98 40.40 2.93
C CYS A 49 33.30 40.86 2.31
N ASP A 50 34.13 41.53 3.09
CA ASP A 50 35.41 42.08 2.66
C ASP A 50 35.30 42.91 1.36
N GLY A 51 34.21 43.69 1.23
CA GLY A 51 33.92 44.52 0.06
C GLY A 51 33.39 43.77 -1.17
N LYS A 52 33.17 42.46 -1.08
CA LYS A 52 32.60 41.66 -2.18
C LYS A 52 31.16 41.30 -1.90
N TRP A 53 30.29 41.53 -2.86
CA TRP A 53 28.91 41.10 -2.77
C TRP A 53 28.83 39.56 -2.86
N LEU A 54 28.25 38.94 -1.85
CA LEU A 54 27.94 37.50 -1.84
C LEU A 54 26.48 37.25 -2.26
N MET A 55 25.60 38.18 -1.88
CA MET A 55 24.18 38.18 -2.24
C MET A 55 23.74 39.60 -2.55
N ARG A 56 22.88 39.80 -3.55
CA ARG A 56 22.27 41.07 -3.88
C ARG A 56 20.86 40.88 -4.38
N ASP A 57 19.93 41.71 -3.90
CA ASP A 57 18.51 41.58 -4.20
C ASP A 57 18.00 40.14 -3.99
N ARG A 58 18.39 39.50 -2.90
CA ARG A 58 18.10 38.10 -2.55
C ARG A 58 18.63 37.06 -3.55
N ARG A 59 19.57 37.41 -4.42
CA ARG A 59 20.23 36.47 -5.35
C ARG A 59 21.66 36.21 -4.90
N LEU A 60 22.00 34.97 -4.71
CA LEU A 60 23.39 34.57 -4.48
C LEU A 60 24.22 34.83 -5.73
N LEU A 61 25.38 35.49 -5.56
CA LEU A 61 26.29 35.80 -6.66
C LEU A 61 27.44 34.81 -6.75
N THR A 62 27.67 34.04 -5.71
CA THR A 62 28.78 33.09 -5.61
C THR A 62 28.37 31.64 -5.82
N LEU A 63 27.06 31.35 -5.84
CA LEU A 63 26.51 30.02 -6.00
C LEU A 63 25.35 30.05 -6.98
N ASP A 64 25.24 29.01 -7.79
CA ASP A 64 24.08 28.73 -8.64
C ASP A 64 23.08 27.86 -7.84
N GLU A 65 22.05 28.51 -7.26
CA GLU A 65 21.03 27.84 -6.45
C GLU A 65 20.27 26.77 -7.23
N ALA A 66 19.96 27.04 -8.49
CA ALA A 66 19.22 26.08 -9.34
C ALA A 66 20.05 24.83 -9.62
N ALA A 67 21.33 25.01 -9.91
CA ALA A 67 22.27 23.90 -10.11
C ALA A 67 22.44 23.07 -8.83
N LEU A 68 22.54 23.74 -7.66
CA LEU A 68 22.65 23.07 -6.36
C LEU A 68 21.38 22.31 -5.98
N GLN A 69 20.20 22.88 -6.20
CA GLN A 69 18.94 22.19 -5.97
C GLN A 69 18.81 20.96 -6.84
N LYS A 70 19.16 21.07 -8.12
CA LYS A 70 19.17 19.94 -9.05
C LYS A 70 20.14 18.85 -8.59
N ALA A 71 21.36 19.21 -8.23
CA ALA A 71 22.38 18.26 -7.75
C ALA A 71 21.93 17.56 -6.46
N ALA A 72 21.30 18.30 -5.52
CA ALA A 72 20.75 17.73 -4.31
C ALA A 72 19.60 16.73 -4.60
N GLN A 73 18.69 17.04 -5.53
CA GLN A 73 17.63 16.14 -5.94
C GLN A 73 18.18 14.88 -6.63
N ASP A 74 19.18 15.02 -7.48
CA ASP A 74 19.81 13.88 -8.14
C ASP A 74 20.58 12.99 -7.15
N LEU A 75 21.20 13.59 -6.13
CA LEU A 75 21.82 12.85 -5.03
C LEU A 75 20.78 12.10 -4.20
N ALA A 76 19.64 12.75 -3.85
CA ALA A 76 18.55 12.11 -3.14
C ALA A 76 18.03 10.87 -3.88
N LYS A 77 17.80 10.96 -5.18
CA LYS A 77 17.42 9.81 -6.01
C LYS A 77 18.44 8.67 -5.97
N ARG A 78 19.73 9.00 -5.99
CA ARG A 78 20.81 7.99 -5.89
C ARG A 78 20.84 7.32 -4.52
N ILE A 79 20.58 8.08 -3.45
CA ILE A 79 20.45 7.55 -2.08
C ILE A 79 19.24 6.62 -2.00
N ASP A 80 18.10 7.01 -2.55
CA ASP A 80 16.89 6.16 -2.56
C ASP A 80 17.16 4.83 -3.27
N VAL A 81 17.77 4.85 -4.46
CA VAL A 81 18.15 3.63 -5.19
C VAL A 81 19.10 2.77 -4.36
N PHE A 82 20.12 3.37 -3.72
CA PHE A 82 21.07 2.65 -2.88
C PHE A 82 20.41 2.00 -1.65
N LEU A 83 19.49 2.72 -0.97
CA LEU A 83 18.75 2.18 0.18
C LEU A 83 17.84 1.03 -0.24
N ILE A 84 17.16 1.17 -1.38
CA ILE A 84 16.30 0.14 -1.96
C ILE A 84 17.10 -1.13 -2.30
N GLU A 85 18.27 -0.99 -2.93
CA GLU A 85 19.13 -2.13 -3.29
C GLU A 85 19.71 -2.84 -2.07
N ARG A 86 19.90 -2.13 -0.97
CA ARG A 86 20.43 -2.66 0.28
C ARG A 86 19.38 -3.42 1.10
N GLU A 87 18.10 -3.19 0.86
CA GLU A 87 17.04 -3.90 1.57
C GLU A 87 17.04 -5.39 1.22
N GLN A 88 17.15 -6.23 2.24
CA GLN A 88 17.23 -7.68 2.08
C GLN A 88 15.87 -8.36 2.15
N SER A 89 14.93 -7.82 2.94
CA SER A 89 13.63 -8.44 3.12
C SER A 89 12.61 -7.97 2.07
N VAL A 90 11.77 -8.90 1.61
CA VAL A 90 10.67 -8.60 0.67
C VAL A 90 9.70 -7.57 1.25
N LEU A 91 9.44 -7.63 2.55
CA LEU A 91 8.57 -6.69 3.25
C LEU A 91 9.13 -5.26 3.21
N GLN A 92 10.42 -5.09 3.56
CA GLN A 92 11.05 -3.77 3.52
C GLN A 92 11.11 -3.21 2.10
N LYS A 93 11.42 -4.04 1.11
CA LYS A 93 11.32 -3.65 -0.30
C LYS A 93 9.92 -3.19 -0.69
N LEU A 94 8.87 -3.90 -0.23
CA LEU A 94 7.49 -3.53 -0.51
C LEU A 94 7.12 -2.18 0.14
N ILE A 95 7.56 -1.93 1.37
CA ILE A 95 7.36 -0.67 2.08
C ILE A 95 8.05 0.48 1.33
N ALA A 96 9.29 0.26 0.87
CA ALA A 96 10.09 1.27 0.19
C ALA A 96 9.47 1.77 -1.13
N ILE A 97 8.85 0.88 -1.91
CA ILE A 97 8.31 1.25 -3.24
C ILE A 97 6.86 1.70 -3.26
N GLY A 98 6.07 1.42 -2.23
CA GLY A 98 4.64 1.62 -2.34
C GLY A 98 3.93 2.13 -1.11
N GLY A 99 4.64 2.41 -0.01
CA GLY A 99 3.98 2.77 1.22
C GLY A 99 3.01 1.65 1.65
N ALA A 100 3.52 0.44 1.81
CA ALA A 100 2.71 -0.70 2.21
C ALA A 100 1.99 -0.41 3.51
N VAL A 101 0.67 -0.49 3.48
CA VAL A 101 -0.16 -0.39 4.67
C VAL A 101 -0.23 -1.78 5.28
N GLU A 102 0.27 -1.93 6.50
CA GLU A 102 0.04 -3.13 7.29
C GLU A 102 -1.45 -3.23 7.60
N GLN A 103 -2.10 -4.22 7.04
CA GLN A 103 -3.42 -4.64 7.49
C GLN A 103 -3.22 -5.96 8.23
N GLU A 104 -2.91 -5.90 9.51
CA GLU A 104 -3.10 -7.06 10.37
C GLU A 104 -4.59 -7.39 10.40
N SER A 105 -5.02 -8.30 9.57
CA SER A 105 -6.36 -8.83 9.58
C SER A 105 -6.28 -10.35 9.67
N PHE A 106 -6.79 -10.87 10.75
CA PHE A 106 -7.09 -12.30 10.83
C PHE A 106 -8.32 -12.57 9.97
N GLU A 107 -8.26 -13.59 9.14
CA GLU A 107 -9.40 -14.06 8.36
C GLU A 107 -9.60 -15.55 8.61
N VAL A 108 -10.81 -15.94 8.99
CA VAL A 108 -11.25 -17.33 8.90
C VAL A 108 -11.69 -17.61 7.48
N GLN A 109 -11.26 -18.73 6.95
CA GLN A 109 -11.49 -19.08 5.55
C GLN A 109 -11.68 -20.59 5.40
N VAL A 110 -12.62 -20.97 4.54
CA VAL A 110 -12.78 -22.33 4.04
C VAL A 110 -12.84 -22.29 2.51
N LYS A 111 -12.25 -23.26 1.87
CA LYS A 111 -12.29 -23.43 0.41
C LYS A 111 -12.72 -24.86 0.09
N SER A 112 -13.61 -25.02 -0.88
CA SER A 112 -14.09 -26.32 -1.36
C SER A 112 -14.11 -26.38 -2.88
N ARG A 113 -13.96 -27.57 -3.45
CA ARG A 113 -14.13 -27.79 -4.88
C ARG A 113 -15.61 -28.02 -5.19
N LEU A 114 -16.05 -27.52 -6.34
CA LEU A 114 -17.41 -27.67 -6.82
C LEU A 114 -17.42 -28.28 -8.24
N ALA A 115 -18.46 -29.00 -8.57
CA ALA A 115 -18.69 -29.45 -9.94
C ALA A 115 -19.17 -28.30 -10.85
N SER A 116 -19.96 -27.36 -10.29
CA SER A 116 -20.47 -26.18 -10.99
C SER A 116 -20.75 -25.04 -10.01
N ALA A 117 -21.03 -23.85 -10.56
CA ALA A 117 -21.41 -22.68 -9.74
C ALA A 117 -22.88 -22.70 -9.29
N GLU A 118 -23.73 -23.51 -9.92
CA GLU A 118 -25.18 -23.48 -9.70
C GLU A 118 -25.64 -23.70 -8.25
N PRO A 119 -25.09 -24.68 -7.50
CA PRO A 119 -25.47 -24.84 -6.09
C PRO A 119 -25.30 -23.57 -5.27
N VAL A 120 -24.17 -22.86 -5.49
CA VAL A 120 -23.89 -21.59 -4.79
C VAL A 120 -24.87 -20.51 -5.20
N LEU A 121 -25.15 -20.35 -6.49
CA LEU A 121 -26.11 -19.36 -7.01
C LEU A 121 -27.52 -19.60 -6.48
N ASN A 122 -27.92 -20.87 -6.30
CA ASN A 122 -29.21 -21.23 -5.70
C ASN A 122 -29.19 -20.99 -4.19
N GLY A 123 -28.12 -21.36 -3.49
CA GLY A 123 -27.98 -21.10 -2.05
C GLY A 123 -28.03 -19.62 -1.71
N LEU A 124 -27.42 -18.75 -2.54
CA LEU A 124 -27.47 -17.29 -2.36
C LEU A 124 -28.88 -16.68 -2.45
N LYS A 125 -29.86 -17.40 -3.03
CA LYS A 125 -31.28 -16.98 -3.09
C LYS A 125 -32.07 -17.37 -1.86
N SER A 126 -31.45 -18.08 -0.90
CA SER A 126 -32.10 -18.46 0.36
C SER A 126 -32.50 -17.21 1.15
N ASP A 127 -33.67 -17.26 1.79
CA ASP A 127 -34.18 -16.23 2.71
C ASP A 127 -33.30 -16.01 3.95
N GLN A 128 -32.44 -16.99 4.27
CA GLN A 128 -31.46 -16.90 5.36
C GLN A 128 -30.22 -16.06 5.01
N ILE A 129 -29.99 -15.77 3.72
CA ILE A 129 -28.80 -15.03 3.25
C ILE A 129 -29.24 -13.68 2.69
N THR A 130 -28.66 -12.60 3.22
CA THR A 130 -28.83 -11.27 2.61
C THR A 130 -27.61 -10.93 1.78
N VAL A 131 -27.77 -10.84 0.47
CA VAL A 131 -26.72 -10.36 -0.42
C VAL A 131 -26.60 -8.85 -0.34
N LEU A 132 -25.44 -8.36 0.09
CA LEU A 132 -25.17 -6.92 0.28
C LEU A 132 -24.49 -6.30 -0.94
N ARG A 133 -23.68 -7.07 -1.65
CA ARG A 133 -22.94 -6.61 -2.82
C ARG A 133 -22.50 -7.79 -3.67
N GLU A 134 -22.53 -7.61 -4.97
CA GLU A 134 -21.94 -8.53 -5.96
C GLU A 134 -20.91 -7.79 -6.80
N VAL A 135 -19.84 -8.49 -7.18
CA VAL A 135 -18.82 -8.00 -8.12
C VAL A 135 -18.26 -9.17 -8.91
N HIS A 136 -18.08 -8.96 -10.20
CA HIS A 136 -17.48 -9.93 -11.12
C HIS A 136 -16.09 -9.44 -11.55
N TYR A 137 -15.11 -10.32 -11.52
CA TYR A 137 -13.71 -10.03 -11.87
C TYR A 137 -13.15 -11.06 -12.83
N HIS A 138 -12.36 -10.61 -13.77
CA HIS A 138 -11.30 -11.40 -14.34
C HIS A 138 -10.02 -11.07 -13.58
N GLN A 139 -9.31 -12.07 -13.05
CA GLN A 139 -8.15 -11.85 -12.19
C GLN A 139 -6.92 -12.56 -12.73
N TYR A 140 -5.83 -11.81 -12.85
CA TYR A 140 -4.50 -12.30 -13.18
C TYR A 140 -3.60 -12.17 -11.95
N ASP A 141 -3.14 -13.28 -11.42
CA ASP A 141 -2.24 -13.33 -10.28
C ASP A 141 -0.86 -13.81 -10.72
N THR A 142 0.18 -13.02 -10.53
CA THR A 142 1.58 -13.46 -10.59
C THR A 142 2.11 -13.60 -9.18
N TYR A 143 2.47 -14.82 -8.77
CA TYR A 143 3.08 -15.09 -7.48
C TYR A 143 4.59 -15.13 -7.61
N PHE A 144 5.26 -14.28 -6.85
CA PHE A 144 6.69 -14.26 -6.65
C PHE A 144 7.04 -15.10 -5.42
N LEU A 145 7.77 -16.18 -5.63
CA LEU A 145 8.20 -17.13 -4.61
C LEU A 145 9.69 -16.94 -4.36
N PHE A 146 10.09 -17.03 -3.10
CA PHE A 146 11.47 -16.79 -2.67
C PHE A 146 12.09 -18.09 -2.14
N SER A 147 13.42 -18.24 -2.29
CA SER A 147 14.15 -19.40 -1.77
C SER A 147 14.03 -19.49 -0.25
N ASP A 148 14.07 -18.34 0.42
CA ASP A 148 13.79 -18.23 1.84
C ASP A 148 12.27 -18.11 2.05
N GLN A 149 11.65 -19.20 2.49
CA GLN A 149 10.21 -19.27 2.74
C GLN A 149 9.75 -18.32 3.87
N SER A 150 10.66 -17.89 4.75
CA SER A 150 10.34 -16.94 5.81
C SER A 150 9.96 -15.56 5.26
N GLN A 151 10.35 -15.23 4.02
CA GLN A 151 9.99 -14.00 3.32
C GLN A 151 8.51 -13.96 2.91
N GLY A 152 7.79 -15.09 3.00
CA GLY A 152 6.41 -15.19 2.59
C GLY A 152 6.23 -15.28 1.07
N ARG A 153 5.03 -14.94 0.60
CA ARG A 153 4.67 -14.92 -0.83
C ARG A 153 4.22 -13.53 -1.23
N LEU A 154 4.85 -12.97 -2.24
CA LEU A 154 4.41 -11.72 -2.84
C LEU A 154 3.55 -12.06 -4.07
N ARG A 155 2.36 -11.48 -4.14
CA ARG A 155 1.46 -11.60 -5.27
C ARG A 155 1.24 -10.24 -5.91
N TYR A 156 1.55 -10.14 -7.19
CA TYR A 156 1.06 -9.09 -8.06
C TYR A 156 -0.29 -9.54 -8.62
N ARG A 157 -1.33 -8.73 -8.50
CA ARG A 157 -2.67 -9.03 -8.97
C ARG A 157 -3.20 -7.89 -9.82
N GLU A 158 -3.72 -8.25 -10.98
CA GLU A 158 -4.59 -7.41 -11.79
C GLU A 158 -6.03 -7.89 -11.63
N ASP A 159 -6.92 -6.98 -11.24
CA ASP A 159 -8.36 -7.19 -11.17
C ASP A 159 -8.99 -6.40 -12.33
N GLU A 160 -9.60 -7.07 -13.30
CA GLU A 160 -10.47 -6.48 -14.30
C GLU A 160 -11.90 -6.62 -13.82
N PHE A 161 -12.59 -5.51 -13.61
CA PHE A 161 -13.99 -5.50 -13.19
C PHE A 161 -14.88 -5.64 -14.41
N LEU A 162 -15.79 -6.60 -14.38
CA LEU A 162 -16.68 -6.91 -15.49
C LEU A 162 -18.11 -6.42 -15.22
N ASP A 163 -18.78 -5.94 -16.25
CA ASP A 163 -20.21 -5.65 -16.25
C ASP A 163 -21.02 -6.93 -16.52
N GLU A 164 -22.35 -6.79 -16.61
CA GLU A 164 -23.27 -7.90 -16.89
C GLU A 164 -23.07 -8.51 -18.31
N GLN A 165 -22.47 -7.75 -19.22
CA GLN A 165 -22.14 -8.16 -20.57
C GLN A 165 -20.73 -8.72 -20.71
N ASN A 166 -19.99 -8.87 -19.59
CA ASN A 166 -18.59 -9.25 -19.49
C ASN A 166 -17.60 -8.28 -20.16
N ASN A 167 -17.96 -7.00 -20.31
CA ASN A 167 -17.00 -5.98 -20.72
C ASN A 167 -16.21 -5.47 -19.50
N VAL A 168 -14.94 -5.17 -19.72
CA VAL A 168 -14.08 -4.56 -18.70
C VAL A 168 -14.47 -3.09 -18.52
N VAL A 169 -14.98 -2.75 -17.32
CA VAL A 169 -15.41 -1.39 -16.97
C VAL A 169 -14.39 -0.65 -16.11
N ASN A 170 -13.49 -1.38 -15.45
CA ASN A 170 -12.41 -0.82 -14.64
C ASN A 170 -11.31 -1.87 -14.47
N ALA A 171 -10.09 -1.42 -14.20
CA ALA A 171 -8.98 -2.29 -13.87
C ALA A 171 -8.19 -1.74 -12.68
N ARG A 172 -7.61 -2.63 -11.89
CA ARG A 172 -6.80 -2.27 -10.74
C ARG A 172 -5.67 -3.26 -10.56
N ALA A 173 -4.47 -2.75 -10.33
CA ALA A 173 -3.33 -3.58 -9.96
C ALA A 173 -2.91 -3.34 -8.50
N ARG A 174 -2.45 -4.41 -7.83
CA ARG A 174 -1.98 -4.34 -6.44
C ARG A 174 -0.98 -5.43 -6.10
N LEU A 175 -0.12 -5.12 -5.14
CA LEU A 175 0.78 -6.08 -4.50
C LEU A 175 0.17 -6.56 -3.18
N THR A 176 0.36 -7.83 -2.88
CA THR A 176 -0.03 -8.42 -1.59
C THR A 176 1.09 -9.33 -1.12
N LEU A 177 1.75 -8.97 -0.04
CA LEU A 177 2.67 -9.87 0.66
C LEU A 177 1.88 -10.62 1.73
N THR A 178 1.92 -11.94 1.68
CA THR A 178 1.31 -12.82 2.68
C THR A 178 2.42 -13.54 3.41
N GLY A 179 2.45 -13.43 4.73
CA GLY A 179 3.42 -14.13 5.58
C GLY A 179 3.28 -15.66 5.50
N PRO A 180 4.31 -16.40 5.95
CA PRO A 180 4.36 -17.85 5.81
C PRO A 180 3.42 -18.61 6.74
N SER A 181 2.82 -17.99 7.75
CA SER A 181 2.19 -18.72 8.86
C SER A 181 0.69 -18.91 8.70
N ARG A 182 0.27 -20.16 8.74
CA ARG A 182 -1.07 -20.59 9.17
C ARG A 182 -1.05 -20.68 10.69
N GLU A 183 -1.74 -19.81 11.41
CA GLU A 183 -1.64 -19.78 12.88
C GLU A 183 -2.50 -20.81 13.58
N ALA A 184 -3.66 -21.17 13.03
CA ALA A 184 -4.53 -22.19 13.58
C ALA A 184 -5.47 -22.76 12.52
N ALA A 185 -5.90 -24.02 12.72
CA ALA A 185 -7.01 -24.62 11.98
C ALA A 185 -8.13 -24.96 12.98
N PHE A 186 -9.38 -24.68 12.58
CA PHE A 186 -10.58 -25.08 13.28
C PHE A 186 -11.31 -26.11 12.42
N GLY A 187 -10.87 -27.38 12.51
CA GLY A 187 -11.32 -28.40 11.57
C GLY A 187 -10.87 -28.05 10.12
N SER A 188 -11.83 -27.87 9.22
CA SER A 188 -11.61 -27.49 7.83
C SER A 188 -11.41 -25.97 7.61
N VAL A 189 -11.55 -25.15 8.66
CA VAL A 189 -11.44 -23.69 8.58
C VAL A 189 -10.03 -23.23 8.94
N LEU A 190 -9.41 -22.45 8.09
CA LEU A 190 -8.07 -21.91 8.30
C LEU A 190 -8.13 -20.48 8.84
N LEU A 191 -7.22 -20.17 9.75
CA LEU A 191 -6.96 -18.80 10.20
C LEU A 191 -5.68 -18.31 9.52
N PHE A 192 -5.78 -17.17 8.81
CA PHE A 192 -4.65 -16.52 8.17
C PHE A 192 -4.29 -15.23 8.89
N ARG A 193 -2.99 -15.00 9.03
CA ARG A 193 -2.41 -13.78 9.62
C ARG A 193 -1.76 -12.90 8.55
N SER A 194 -1.75 -11.62 8.86
CA SER A 194 -1.09 -10.47 8.22
C SER A 194 -0.94 -10.48 6.71
N ARG A 195 -1.49 -9.44 6.11
CA ARG A 195 -1.28 -9.07 4.72
C ARG A 195 -0.77 -7.65 4.65
N PHE A 196 0.31 -7.46 3.91
CA PHE A 196 0.76 -6.14 3.53
C PHE A 196 0.24 -5.85 2.13
N LEU A 197 -0.50 -4.76 1.98
CA LEU A 197 -1.10 -4.35 0.72
C LEU A 197 -0.42 -3.07 0.24
N ALA A 198 -0.04 -3.05 -1.03
CA ALA A 198 0.46 -1.86 -1.71
C ALA A 198 -0.20 -1.72 -3.09
N PRO A 199 -0.46 -0.51 -3.58
CA PRO A 199 -0.85 -0.31 -4.96
C PRO A 199 0.31 -0.73 -5.88
N ALA A 200 -0.01 -1.35 -7.02
CA ALA A 200 0.99 -1.63 -8.03
C ALA A 200 1.03 -0.45 -9.02
N THR A 201 2.09 0.34 -8.95
CA THR A 201 2.28 1.55 -9.76
C THR A 201 3.29 1.37 -10.89
N HIS A 202 3.92 0.20 -10.95
CA HIS A 202 4.93 -0.16 -11.96
C HIS A 202 4.51 -1.43 -12.70
N SER A 203 5.19 -1.72 -13.81
CA SER A 203 4.94 -2.93 -14.60
C SER A 203 5.38 -4.20 -13.86
N PRO A 204 4.82 -5.39 -14.20
CA PRO A 204 5.26 -6.68 -13.66
C PRO A 204 6.77 -6.91 -13.83
N ARG A 205 7.35 -6.45 -14.94
CA ARG A 205 8.79 -6.56 -15.21
C ARG A 205 9.61 -5.82 -14.15
N PHE A 206 9.21 -4.60 -13.78
CA PHE A 206 9.88 -3.86 -12.71
C PHE A 206 9.89 -4.66 -11.41
N TYR A 207 8.74 -5.21 -11.00
CA TYR A 207 8.65 -5.98 -9.76
C TYR A 207 9.47 -7.26 -9.80
N ARG A 208 9.56 -7.93 -10.95
CA ARG A 208 10.43 -9.10 -11.15
C ARG A 208 11.90 -8.77 -10.94
N GLU A 209 12.37 -7.69 -11.54
CA GLU A 209 13.75 -7.24 -11.41
C GLU A 209 14.06 -6.72 -9.99
N TYR A 210 13.09 -6.06 -9.36
CA TYR A 210 13.23 -5.46 -8.04
C TYR A 210 13.23 -6.50 -6.91
N PHE A 211 12.24 -7.40 -6.88
CA PHE A 211 12.12 -8.40 -5.83
C PHE A 211 13.02 -9.62 -6.06
N LYS A 212 13.45 -9.90 -7.29
CA LYS A 212 14.31 -11.02 -7.69
C LYS A 212 13.79 -12.36 -7.14
N PRO A 213 12.56 -12.76 -7.48
CA PRO A 213 12.02 -14.04 -7.01
C PRO A 213 12.83 -15.21 -7.54
N SER A 214 12.92 -16.29 -6.78
CA SER A 214 13.54 -17.54 -7.23
C SER A 214 12.66 -18.32 -8.19
N ARG A 215 11.33 -18.12 -8.10
CA ARG A 215 10.33 -18.78 -8.94
C ARG A 215 9.09 -17.91 -9.09
N GLU A 216 8.42 -18.03 -10.23
CA GLU A 216 7.14 -17.40 -10.50
C GLU A 216 6.07 -18.44 -10.80
N ARG A 217 4.83 -18.12 -10.46
CA ARG A 217 3.65 -18.89 -10.80
C ARG A 217 2.54 -17.93 -11.19
N GLU A 218 1.85 -18.24 -12.27
CA GLU A 218 0.73 -17.47 -12.75
C GLU A 218 -0.57 -18.22 -12.48
N VAL A 219 -1.59 -17.48 -12.05
CA VAL A 219 -2.94 -18.00 -11.84
C VAL A 219 -3.92 -17.03 -12.45
N GLU A 220 -4.66 -17.51 -13.43
CA GLU A 220 -5.74 -16.77 -14.07
C GLU A 220 -7.08 -17.39 -13.69
N LYS A 221 -8.05 -16.55 -13.36
CA LYS A 221 -9.37 -17.02 -12.95
C LYS A 221 -10.46 -16.01 -13.21
N ASP A 222 -11.62 -16.53 -13.54
CA ASP A 222 -12.87 -15.82 -13.44
C ASP A 222 -13.40 -15.92 -12.01
N ARG A 223 -13.75 -14.80 -11.37
CA ARG A 223 -14.20 -14.73 -9.99
C ARG A 223 -15.48 -13.94 -9.86
N ARG A 224 -16.53 -14.58 -9.39
CA ARG A 224 -17.71 -13.90 -8.84
C ARG A 224 -17.59 -13.79 -7.33
N ARG A 225 -17.87 -12.63 -6.80
CA ARG A 225 -17.70 -12.32 -5.39
C ARG A 225 -18.94 -11.65 -4.84
N TRP A 226 -19.48 -12.22 -3.76
CA TRP A 226 -20.58 -11.63 -3.00
C TRP A 226 -20.12 -11.26 -1.61
N GLN A 227 -20.62 -10.14 -1.12
CA GLN A 227 -20.64 -9.84 0.30
C GLN A 227 -22.02 -10.20 0.80
N VAL A 228 -22.09 -11.07 1.80
CA VAL A 228 -23.36 -11.56 2.34
C VAL A 228 -23.40 -11.34 3.85
N ALA A 229 -24.62 -11.18 4.39
CA ALA A 229 -24.90 -11.28 5.80
C ALA A 229 -25.63 -12.59 6.05
N PHE A 230 -25.13 -13.40 6.99
CA PHE A 230 -25.70 -14.66 7.43
C PHE A 230 -25.53 -14.78 8.94
N ARG A 231 -26.64 -15.04 9.68
CA ARG A 231 -26.67 -15.11 11.14
C ARG A 231 -25.98 -13.90 11.83
N GLY A 232 -26.18 -12.69 11.30
CA GLY A 232 -25.61 -11.45 11.84
C GLY A 232 -24.11 -11.26 11.54
N VAL A 233 -23.45 -12.19 10.85
CA VAL A 233 -22.05 -12.12 10.47
C VAL A 233 -21.92 -11.77 8.99
N ARG A 234 -20.94 -10.94 8.64
CA ARG A 234 -20.61 -10.63 7.25
C ARG A 234 -19.56 -11.60 6.71
N PHE A 235 -19.85 -12.20 5.58
CA PHE A 235 -18.96 -13.10 4.86
C PHE A 235 -18.68 -12.56 3.45
N TRP A 236 -17.51 -12.93 2.94
CA TRP A 236 -17.20 -12.86 1.51
C TRP A 236 -17.30 -14.27 0.94
N VAL A 237 -18.19 -14.43 -0.02
CA VAL A 237 -18.37 -15.65 -0.79
C VAL A 237 -17.73 -15.44 -2.16
N HIS A 238 -16.79 -16.28 -2.54
CA HIS A 238 -16.15 -16.25 -3.85
C HIS A 238 -16.42 -17.56 -4.57
N VAL A 239 -16.84 -17.47 -5.81
CA VAL A 239 -16.89 -18.58 -6.74
C VAL A 239 -15.85 -18.33 -7.81
N ASP A 240 -14.86 -19.21 -7.90
CA ASP A 240 -13.74 -19.12 -8.82
C ASP A 240 -13.79 -20.23 -9.85
N ARG A 241 -13.60 -19.87 -11.11
CA ARG A 241 -13.28 -20.79 -12.19
C ARG A 241 -11.84 -20.55 -12.61
N LEU A 242 -10.98 -21.55 -12.39
CA LEU A 242 -9.58 -21.44 -12.82
C LEU A 242 -9.47 -21.59 -14.33
N ILE A 243 -8.78 -20.65 -14.96
CA ILE A 243 -8.48 -20.61 -16.38
C ILE A 243 -7.05 -21.10 -16.59
N ASN A 244 -6.10 -20.60 -15.81
CA ASN A 244 -4.72 -21.05 -15.78
C ASN A 244 -4.23 -21.18 -14.31
N PRO A 245 -3.73 -22.35 -13.85
CA PRO A 245 -3.75 -23.64 -14.55
C PRO A 245 -5.20 -24.12 -14.77
N HIS A 246 -5.42 -24.82 -15.87
CA HIS A 246 -6.77 -25.32 -16.20
C HIS A 246 -7.12 -26.50 -15.28
N ALA A 247 -7.91 -26.23 -14.26
CA ALA A 247 -8.28 -27.26 -13.27
C ALA A 247 -9.60 -27.98 -13.61
N GLY A 248 -10.35 -27.51 -14.61
CA GLY A 248 -11.65 -28.08 -15.01
C GLY A 248 -12.71 -28.06 -13.90
N ALA A 249 -12.46 -27.34 -12.81
CA ALA A 249 -13.29 -27.31 -11.61
C ALA A 249 -13.60 -25.88 -11.17
N TRP A 250 -14.72 -25.78 -10.47
CA TRP A 250 -15.10 -24.58 -9.75
C TRP A 250 -14.64 -24.68 -8.30
N PHE A 251 -14.41 -23.53 -7.68
CA PHE A 251 -14.02 -23.43 -6.29
C PHE A 251 -14.90 -22.43 -5.56
N LEU A 252 -15.38 -22.82 -4.39
CA LEU A 252 -16.04 -21.95 -3.45
C LEU A 252 -15.04 -21.57 -2.36
N GLU A 253 -14.87 -20.28 -2.11
CA GLU A 253 -14.09 -19.75 -0.98
C GLU A 253 -14.97 -18.84 -0.15
N VAL A 254 -15.20 -19.21 1.12
CA VAL A 254 -15.96 -18.38 2.07
C VAL A 254 -15.01 -17.87 3.13
N LYS A 255 -15.08 -16.57 3.44
CA LYS A 255 -14.20 -15.97 4.44
C LYS A 255 -14.84 -14.81 5.18
N SER A 256 -14.37 -14.59 6.41
CA SER A 256 -14.75 -13.47 7.25
C SER A 256 -13.55 -12.94 8.02
N ARG A 257 -13.50 -11.63 8.24
CA ARG A 257 -12.52 -11.04 9.15
C ARG A 257 -12.83 -11.42 10.59
N THR A 258 -11.79 -11.59 11.38
CA THR A 258 -11.90 -11.89 12.80
C THR A 258 -10.91 -11.06 13.61
N TRP A 259 -11.22 -10.81 14.87
CA TRP A 259 -10.46 -9.92 15.74
C TRP A 259 -9.86 -10.63 16.94
N SER A 260 -10.32 -11.86 17.24
CA SER A 260 -9.85 -12.66 18.36
C SER A 260 -10.00 -14.15 18.07
N ARG A 261 -9.30 -14.98 18.87
CA ARG A 261 -9.41 -16.44 18.75
C ARG A 261 -10.83 -16.95 19.00
N ARG A 262 -11.55 -16.34 19.96
CA ARG A 262 -12.95 -16.68 20.26
C ARG A 262 -13.86 -16.31 19.10
N ASP A 263 -13.75 -15.10 18.59
CA ASP A 263 -14.50 -14.65 17.41
C ASP A 263 -14.20 -15.53 16.18
N ALA A 264 -12.96 -16.00 16.05
CA ALA A 264 -12.57 -16.93 15.00
C ALA A 264 -13.26 -18.31 15.15
N GLN A 265 -13.36 -18.84 16.37
CA GLN A 265 -14.06 -20.09 16.64
C GLN A 265 -15.56 -19.99 16.35
N ASP A 266 -16.19 -18.90 16.82
CA ASP A 266 -17.64 -18.66 16.61
C ASP A 266 -17.94 -18.54 15.11
N LYS A 267 -17.11 -17.80 14.38
CA LYS A 267 -17.24 -17.64 12.93
C LYS A 267 -16.92 -18.92 12.16
N ALA A 268 -16.00 -19.75 12.66
CA ALA A 268 -15.68 -21.03 12.04
C ALA A 268 -16.87 -22.00 12.05
N ALA A 269 -17.68 -22.01 13.09
CA ALA A 269 -18.91 -22.79 13.13
C ALA A 269 -19.94 -22.26 12.10
N ILE A 270 -20.17 -20.95 12.08
CA ILE A 270 -21.13 -20.31 11.19
C ILE A 270 -20.72 -20.44 9.70
N ILE A 271 -19.41 -20.38 9.41
CA ILE A 271 -18.90 -20.48 8.04
C ILE A 271 -19.15 -21.88 7.44
N ILE A 272 -19.13 -22.94 8.27
CA ILE A 272 -19.44 -24.31 7.86
C ILE A 272 -20.90 -24.42 7.49
N GLU A 273 -21.81 -23.88 8.32
CA GLU A 273 -23.23 -23.89 8.01
C GLU A 273 -23.55 -23.11 6.72
N LEU A 274 -22.87 -21.97 6.52
CA LEU A 274 -23.01 -21.19 5.30
C LEU A 274 -22.48 -21.98 4.08
N LEU A 275 -21.36 -22.71 4.24
CA LEU A 275 -20.77 -23.54 3.20
C LEU A 275 -21.76 -24.63 2.73
N GLU A 276 -22.39 -25.31 3.68
CA GLU A 276 -23.39 -26.36 3.42
C GLU A 276 -24.63 -25.79 2.75
N LEU A 277 -25.13 -24.65 3.20
CA LEU A 277 -26.24 -23.93 2.56
C LEU A 277 -25.94 -23.51 1.12
N LEU A 278 -24.68 -23.24 0.83
CA LEU A 278 -24.18 -22.93 -0.52
C LEU A 278 -23.88 -24.20 -1.35
N GLY A 279 -24.23 -25.39 -0.84
CA GLY A 279 -24.11 -26.65 -1.57
C GLY A 279 -22.72 -27.26 -1.64
N ALA A 280 -21.83 -26.88 -0.73
CA ALA A 280 -20.50 -27.47 -0.59
C ALA A 280 -20.38 -28.22 0.74
N ARG A 281 -19.46 -29.18 0.81
CA ARG A 281 -19.21 -30.00 1.98
C ARG A 281 -17.91 -29.60 2.67
N SER A 282 -17.91 -29.59 4.00
CA SER A 282 -16.74 -29.25 4.80
C SER A 282 -15.66 -30.34 4.82
N ASP A 283 -16.02 -31.60 4.58
CA ASP A 283 -15.10 -32.71 4.44
C ASP A 283 -14.33 -32.71 3.09
N GLU A 284 -14.82 -31.95 2.10
CA GLU A 284 -14.16 -31.72 0.81
C GLU A 284 -13.32 -30.43 0.81
N ALA A 285 -13.03 -29.87 1.98
CA ALA A 285 -12.28 -28.62 2.10
C ALA A 285 -10.83 -28.77 1.63
N ILE A 286 -10.39 -27.79 0.86
CA ILE A 286 -9.03 -27.70 0.32
C ILE A 286 -8.22 -26.71 1.16
N HIS A 287 -7.08 -27.14 1.63
CA HIS A 287 -6.17 -26.30 2.42
C HIS A 287 -5.07 -25.60 1.58
N GLU A 288 -4.94 -26.00 0.34
CA GLU A 288 -3.93 -25.50 -0.59
C GLU A 288 -4.39 -24.20 -1.30
N GLY A 289 -3.43 -23.33 -1.56
CA GLY A 289 -3.67 -22.16 -2.41
C GLY A 289 -3.71 -22.54 -3.88
N TYR A 290 -4.29 -21.69 -4.74
CA TYR A 290 -4.29 -21.92 -6.19
C TYR A 290 -2.89 -22.03 -6.81
N VAL A 291 -1.88 -21.49 -6.16
CA VAL A 291 -0.49 -21.58 -6.57
C VAL A 291 0.12 -22.97 -6.33
N GLU A 292 -0.52 -23.77 -5.51
CA GLU A 292 -0.06 -25.12 -5.10
C GLU A 292 -0.81 -26.21 -5.89
N LEU A 293 -1.94 -25.86 -6.49
CA LEU A 293 -2.71 -26.71 -7.42
C LEU A 293 -2.07 -26.74 -8.80
#